data_1bf300473d5cc9c5479f083aea8cde32
#
_entry.id   1bf300473d5cc9c5479f083aea8cde32
#
_cell.length_a   1.000
_cell.length_b   1.000
_cell.length_c   1.000
_cell.angle_alpha   90.00
_cell.angle_beta   90.00
_cell.angle_gamma   90.00
#
_symmetry.space_group_name_H-M   'P 1'
#
loop_
_entity.id
_entity.type
_entity.pdbx_description
1 polymer ?
#
loop_
_entity_poly.entity_id
_entity_poly.type
_entity_poly.pdbx_seq_one_letter_code
_entity_poly.pdbx_strand_id
1 'polypeptide(L)'
;APRAAEIDRTDQFPMDLWRRMGDLGVLGITVPEQYGGAAMGYLAHMVAMEEISRASASVGLSYGAHSNLCVNQINRNGNEAQKQKYLPKLISGEHVGALAMSEPGAGSDVISMKLKAEDKGGYYLLNGSKMWITNGPDADTLVVYAKTEPELGARGVTAFLIEKGMPGFSIAQKLDKL
;
A
#
# COMPACT_ATOMS: atom_id res chain seq x y z
N ALA A 1 14.51 -11.41 12.81
CA ALA A 1 14.75 -12.36 13.42
C ALA A 1 14.22 -12.79 14.80
N PRO A 2 14.46 -12.13 15.97
CA PRO A 2 14.03 -12.73 17.25
C PRO A 2 12.51 -12.93 17.37
N ARG A 3 11.70 -12.13 16.71
CA ARG A 3 10.23 -12.20 16.75
C ARG A 3 9.58 -12.95 15.58
N ALA A 4 10.37 -13.49 14.63
CA ALA A 4 9.81 -14.12 13.43
C ALA A 4 8.88 -15.29 13.73
N ALA A 5 9.32 -16.22 14.60
CA ALA A 5 8.51 -17.38 15.00
C ALA A 5 7.22 -16.98 15.76
N GLU A 6 7.25 -15.89 16.51
CA GLU A 6 6.06 -15.37 17.19
C GLU A 6 5.07 -14.77 16.19
N ILE A 7 5.55 -14.00 15.22
CA ILE A 7 4.75 -13.41 14.14
C ILE A 7 4.03 -14.52 13.35
N ASP A 8 4.77 -15.55 12.94
CA ASP A 8 4.20 -16.69 12.21
C ASP A 8 3.16 -17.45 13.03
N ARG A 9 3.40 -17.64 14.32
CA ARG A 9 2.47 -18.36 15.21
C ARG A 9 1.20 -17.57 15.52
N THR A 10 1.30 -16.24 15.62
CA THR A 10 0.18 -15.39 16.11
C THR A 10 -0.57 -14.70 14.96
N ASP A 11 -0.02 -14.71 13.75
CA ASP A 11 -0.51 -13.92 12.61
C ASP A 11 -0.69 -12.42 12.95
N GLN A 12 0.16 -11.90 13.86
CA GLN A 12 0.12 -10.51 14.31
C GLN A 12 1.37 -9.77 13.84
N PHE A 13 1.15 -8.76 12.96
CA PHE A 13 2.24 -7.86 12.58
C PHE A 13 2.56 -6.92 13.76
N PRO A 14 3.84 -6.85 14.21
CA PRO A 14 4.22 -5.95 15.30
C PRO A 14 4.27 -4.50 14.82
N MET A 15 3.26 -3.71 15.16
CA MET A 15 3.09 -2.34 14.66
C MET A 15 4.24 -1.38 14.99
N ASP A 16 4.99 -1.66 16.07
CA ASP A 16 6.22 -0.92 16.41
C ASP A 16 7.32 -1.03 15.35
N LEU A 17 7.28 -2.08 14.53
CA LEU A 17 8.27 -2.24 13.45
C LEU A 17 8.15 -1.16 12.37
N TRP A 18 6.97 -0.60 12.13
CA TRP A 18 6.81 0.47 11.15
C TRP A 18 7.67 1.68 11.50
N ARG A 19 7.57 2.16 12.75
CA ARG A 19 8.39 3.28 13.23
C ARG A 19 9.88 2.95 13.18
N ARG A 20 10.27 1.76 13.65
CA ARG A 20 11.68 1.34 13.64
C ARG A 20 12.25 1.22 12.23
N MET A 21 11.49 0.75 11.26
CA MET A 21 11.89 0.72 9.86
C MET A 21 11.95 2.14 9.26
N GLY A 22 11.06 3.04 9.68
CA GLY A 22 11.12 4.46 9.34
C GLY A 22 12.39 5.13 9.85
N ASP A 23 12.73 4.93 11.13
CA ASP A 23 13.96 5.46 11.75
C ASP A 23 15.23 4.96 11.06
N LEU A 24 15.21 3.75 10.51
CA LEU A 24 16.30 3.20 9.70
C LEU A 24 16.32 3.70 8.25
N GLY A 25 15.31 4.48 7.83
CA GLY A 25 15.18 5.01 6.47
C GLY A 25 14.77 3.99 5.40
N VAL A 26 14.52 2.72 5.79
CA VAL A 26 14.26 1.65 4.79
C VAL A 26 12.89 1.77 4.13
N LEU A 27 11.94 2.48 4.72
CA LEU A 27 10.60 2.68 4.12
C LEU A 27 10.62 3.66 2.93
N GLY A 28 11.63 4.55 2.88
CA GLY A 28 11.77 5.59 1.86
C GLY A 28 12.97 5.45 0.94
N ILE A 29 13.54 4.25 0.78
CA ILE A 29 14.78 4.03 0.02
C ILE A 29 14.71 4.59 -1.42
N THR A 30 13.58 4.45 -2.10
CA THR A 30 13.39 4.88 -3.49
C THR A 30 12.93 6.32 -3.64
N VAL A 31 12.58 6.98 -2.54
CA VAL A 31 11.95 8.30 -2.54
C VAL A 31 13.02 9.39 -2.45
N PRO A 32 12.87 10.53 -3.17
CA PRO A 32 13.78 11.67 -3.07
C PRO A 32 13.88 12.26 -1.66
N GLU A 33 15.04 12.82 -1.34
CA GLU A 33 15.34 13.43 -0.04
C GLU A 33 14.37 14.56 0.34
N GLN A 34 13.87 15.31 -0.64
CA GLN A 34 12.90 16.40 -0.41
C GLN A 34 11.60 15.95 0.26
N TYR A 35 11.26 14.66 0.21
CA TYR A 35 10.10 14.06 0.90
C TYR A 35 10.51 13.22 2.12
N GLY A 36 11.80 13.26 2.50
CA GLY A 36 12.35 12.48 3.61
C GLY A 36 12.88 11.10 3.22
N GLY A 37 13.00 10.80 1.93
CA GLY A 37 13.54 9.54 1.41
C GLY A 37 15.05 9.53 1.35
N ALA A 38 15.62 8.38 0.97
CA ALA A 38 17.07 8.17 0.88
C ALA A 38 17.65 8.28 -0.56
N ALA A 39 16.80 8.38 -1.57
CA ALA A 39 17.16 8.50 -3.00
C ALA A 39 18.14 7.42 -3.53
N MET A 40 18.22 6.25 -2.89
CA MET A 40 19.21 5.20 -3.20
C MET A 40 18.83 4.34 -4.42
N GLY A 41 17.60 4.51 -4.95
CA GLY A 41 17.13 3.77 -6.11
C GLY A 41 16.60 2.37 -5.79
N TYR A 42 16.15 1.71 -6.86
CA TYR A 42 15.37 0.47 -6.72
C TYR A 42 16.22 -0.75 -6.33
N LEU A 43 17.48 -0.81 -6.76
CA LEU A 43 18.38 -1.91 -6.39
C LEU A 43 18.59 -1.96 -4.87
N ALA A 44 18.81 -0.81 -4.23
CA ALA A 44 18.94 -0.74 -2.78
C ALA A 44 17.67 -1.22 -2.06
N HIS A 45 16.48 -0.89 -2.60
CA HIS A 45 15.21 -1.42 -2.10
C HIS A 45 15.15 -2.95 -2.20
N MET A 46 15.58 -3.53 -3.31
CA MET A 46 15.58 -4.99 -3.50
C MET A 46 16.52 -5.69 -2.53
N VAL A 47 17.70 -5.14 -2.27
CA VAL A 47 18.65 -5.67 -1.28
C VAL A 47 18.04 -5.63 0.14
N ALA A 48 17.43 -4.50 0.51
CA ALA A 48 16.75 -4.38 1.80
C ALA A 48 15.57 -5.38 1.91
N MET A 49 14.78 -5.53 0.84
CA MET A 49 13.67 -6.48 0.76
C MET A 49 14.14 -7.92 0.96
N GLU A 50 15.26 -8.31 0.33
CA GLU A 50 15.84 -9.63 0.48
C GLU A 50 16.24 -9.91 1.93
N GLU A 51 16.98 -8.99 2.56
CA GLU A 51 17.47 -9.18 3.95
C GLU A 51 16.33 -9.17 4.98
N ILE A 52 15.31 -8.33 4.80
CA ILE A 52 14.12 -8.34 5.65
C ILE A 52 13.37 -9.67 5.49
N SER A 53 13.20 -10.14 4.26
CA SER A 53 12.48 -11.40 3.96
C SER A 53 13.21 -12.63 4.48
N ARG A 54 14.56 -12.64 4.45
CA ARG A 54 15.38 -13.69 5.06
C ARG A 54 15.22 -13.76 6.58
N ALA A 55 14.96 -12.62 7.21
CA ALA A 55 14.71 -12.54 8.65
C ALA A 55 13.30 -12.94 9.03
N SER A 56 12.30 -12.57 8.23
CA SER A 56 10.88 -12.94 8.35
C SER A 56 10.16 -12.66 7.04
N ALA A 57 9.64 -13.71 6.40
CA ALA A 57 8.90 -13.61 5.15
C ALA A 57 7.63 -12.76 5.30
N SER A 58 6.92 -12.91 6.41
CA SER A 58 5.70 -12.14 6.73
C SER A 58 5.99 -10.64 6.82
N VAL A 59 7.08 -10.27 7.52
CA VAL A 59 7.51 -8.86 7.59
C VAL A 59 7.97 -8.35 6.24
N GLY A 60 8.71 -9.18 5.47
CA GLY A 60 9.14 -8.83 4.12
C GLY A 60 7.96 -8.53 3.19
N LEU A 61 6.91 -9.36 3.22
CA LEU A 61 5.71 -9.15 2.42
C LEU A 61 5.02 -7.83 2.79
N SER A 62 4.82 -7.57 4.07
CA SER A 62 4.21 -6.32 4.56
C SER A 62 5.06 -5.09 4.22
N TYR A 63 6.38 -5.20 4.38
CA TYR A 63 7.35 -4.16 3.98
C TYR A 63 7.24 -3.85 2.49
N GLY A 64 7.25 -4.86 1.62
CA GLY A 64 7.16 -4.67 0.17
C GLY A 64 5.83 -4.04 -0.27
N ALA A 65 4.72 -4.45 0.34
CA ALA A 65 3.42 -3.84 0.07
C ALA A 65 3.39 -2.36 0.45
N HIS A 66 4.00 -2.00 1.58
CA HIS A 66 4.10 -0.62 2.03
C HIS A 66 5.07 0.19 1.16
N SER A 67 6.36 -0.19 1.13
CA SER A 67 7.44 0.62 0.56
C SER A 67 7.44 0.64 -0.97
N ASN A 68 7.05 -0.45 -1.63
CA ASN A 68 7.02 -0.53 -3.09
C ASN A 68 5.60 -0.28 -3.65
N LEU A 69 4.61 -1.03 -3.19
CA LEU A 69 3.28 -0.96 -3.81
C LEU A 69 2.51 0.31 -3.42
N CYS A 70 2.80 0.94 -2.27
CA CYS A 70 2.17 2.19 -1.87
C CYS A 70 3.12 3.38 -2.02
N VAL A 71 4.20 3.42 -1.25
CA VAL A 71 5.13 4.57 -1.22
C VAL A 71 5.73 4.87 -2.60
N ASN A 72 6.34 3.88 -3.24
CA ASN A 72 6.96 4.07 -4.55
C ASN A 72 5.91 4.37 -5.64
N GLN A 73 4.71 3.83 -5.53
CA GLN A 73 3.61 4.14 -6.46
C GLN A 73 3.19 5.61 -6.35
N ILE A 74 3.03 6.14 -5.14
CA ILE A 74 2.75 7.57 -4.92
C ILE A 74 3.92 8.44 -5.41
N ASN A 75 5.17 8.03 -5.11
CA ASN A 75 6.34 8.74 -5.56
C ASN A 75 6.42 8.87 -7.09
N ARG A 76 6.10 7.82 -7.82
CA ARG A 76 6.22 7.79 -9.29
C ARG A 76 5.05 8.46 -10.00
N ASN A 77 3.84 8.36 -9.47
CA ASN A 77 2.62 8.71 -10.19
C ASN A 77 1.79 9.81 -9.51
N GLY A 78 2.06 10.13 -8.25
CA GLY A 78 1.40 11.22 -7.55
C GLY A 78 1.81 12.59 -8.07
N ASN A 79 0.92 13.56 -7.99
CA ASN A 79 1.27 14.96 -8.17
C ASN A 79 2.00 15.52 -6.93
N GLU A 80 2.54 16.73 -7.04
CA GLU A 80 3.34 17.33 -5.96
C GLU A 80 2.58 17.42 -4.63
N ALA A 81 1.33 17.88 -4.67
CA ALA A 81 0.49 17.99 -3.47
C ALA A 81 0.26 16.63 -2.78
N GLN A 82 0.06 15.58 -3.57
CA GLN A 82 -0.08 14.21 -3.06
C GLN A 82 1.22 13.70 -2.44
N LYS A 83 2.36 13.92 -3.09
CA LYS A 83 3.67 13.51 -2.57
C LYS A 83 3.96 14.19 -1.23
N GLN A 84 3.79 15.50 -1.16
CA GLN A 84 3.99 16.29 0.07
C GLN A 84 3.05 15.86 1.20
N LYS A 85 1.83 15.50 0.88
CA LYS A 85 0.84 15.08 1.87
C LYS A 85 1.12 13.71 2.46
N TYR A 86 1.44 12.73 1.60
CA TYR A 86 1.44 11.31 2.01
C TYR A 86 2.83 10.74 2.29
N LEU A 87 3.84 11.10 1.49
CA LEU A 87 5.14 10.44 1.58
C LEU A 87 5.83 10.61 2.94
N PRO A 88 5.89 11.80 3.56
CA PRO A 88 6.62 11.95 4.82
C PRO A 88 6.11 11.04 5.94
N LYS A 89 4.79 10.89 6.09
CA LYS A 89 4.21 10.04 7.11
C LYS A 89 4.35 8.55 6.81
N LEU A 90 4.29 8.16 5.56
CA LEU A 90 4.55 6.78 5.13
C LEU A 90 6.02 6.40 5.33
N ILE A 91 6.95 7.28 4.97
CA ILE A 91 8.39 7.04 5.09
C ILE A 91 8.84 6.96 6.55
N SER A 92 8.28 7.78 7.43
CA SER A 92 8.55 7.73 8.87
C SER A 92 7.93 6.52 9.57
N GLY A 93 7.07 5.76 8.90
CA GLY A 93 6.28 4.68 9.51
C GLY A 93 5.21 5.18 10.47
N GLU A 94 4.85 6.48 10.40
CA GLU A 94 3.68 7.03 11.11
C GLU A 94 2.38 6.49 10.53
N HIS A 95 2.33 6.41 9.22
CA HIS A 95 1.23 5.81 8.48
C HIS A 95 1.67 4.50 7.84
N VAL A 96 0.75 3.55 7.79
CA VAL A 96 0.91 2.29 7.06
C VAL A 96 0.27 2.42 5.69
N GLY A 97 0.97 1.95 4.66
CA GLY A 97 0.52 1.97 3.27
C GLY A 97 0.11 0.60 2.76
N ALA A 98 -0.91 0.57 1.89
CA ALA A 98 -1.35 -0.61 1.17
C ALA A 98 -1.69 -0.28 -0.30
N LEU A 99 -1.76 -1.32 -1.13
CA LEU A 99 -2.28 -1.22 -2.50
C LEU A 99 -3.47 -2.17 -2.66
N ALA A 100 -4.59 -1.64 -3.13
CA ALA A 100 -5.83 -2.37 -3.29
C ALA A 100 -6.23 -2.46 -4.77
N MET A 101 -5.81 -3.55 -5.42
CA MET A 101 -6.11 -3.84 -6.81
C MET A 101 -7.08 -5.00 -6.95
N SER A 102 -6.79 -6.14 -6.32
CA SER A 102 -7.55 -7.38 -6.42
C SER A 102 -8.95 -7.30 -5.84
N GLU A 103 -9.87 -8.09 -6.42
CA GLU A 103 -11.25 -8.27 -5.98
C GLU A 103 -11.56 -9.76 -5.87
N PRO A 104 -12.66 -10.17 -5.22
CA PRO A 104 -13.04 -11.59 -5.14
C PRO A 104 -13.10 -12.29 -6.51
N GLY A 105 -13.53 -11.57 -7.55
CA GLY A 105 -13.64 -12.08 -8.92
C GLY A 105 -12.58 -11.58 -9.91
N ALA A 106 -11.54 -10.87 -9.44
CA ALA A 106 -10.50 -10.28 -10.29
C ALA A 106 -9.14 -10.35 -9.60
N GLY A 107 -8.42 -11.44 -9.80
CA GLY A 107 -7.07 -11.69 -9.28
C GLY A 107 -6.01 -11.47 -10.35
N SER A 108 -5.58 -12.53 -11.04
CA SER A 108 -4.59 -12.41 -12.13
C SER A 108 -5.07 -11.53 -13.28
N ASP A 109 -6.35 -11.59 -13.62
CA ASP A 109 -7.00 -10.66 -14.53
C ASP A 109 -7.59 -9.47 -13.75
N VAL A 110 -6.72 -8.57 -13.31
CA VAL A 110 -7.12 -7.39 -12.54
C VAL A 110 -7.95 -6.39 -13.36
N ILE A 111 -7.88 -6.44 -14.69
CA ILE A 111 -8.65 -5.57 -15.58
C ILE A 111 -10.15 -5.91 -15.51
N SER A 112 -10.48 -7.15 -15.15
CA SER A 112 -11.87 -7.57 -14.89
C SER A 112 -12.45 -7.04 -13.57
N MET A 113 -11.75 -6.16 -12.85
CA MET A 113 -12.27 -5.52 -11.64
C MET A 113 -13.61 -4.84 -11.89
N LYS A 114 -14.45 -4.84 -10.85
CA LYS A 114 -15.82 -4.29 -10.90
C LYS A 114 -16.00 -2.99 -10.12
N LEU A 115 -15.07 -2.66 -9.20
CA LEU A 115 -15.13 -1.41 -8.44
C LEU A 115 -15.15 -0.24 -9.40
N LYS A 116 -16.20 0.59 -9.30
CA LYS A 116 -16.40 1.77 -10.13
C LYS A 116 -16.10 3.03 -9.33
N ALA A 117 -15.60 4.04 -10.01
CA ALA A 117 -15.46 5.40 -9.53
C ALA A 117 -16.29 6.32 -10.44
N GLU A 118 -17.41 6.79 -9.91
CA GLU A 118 -18.34 7.68 -10.62
C GLU A 118 -17.99 9.13 -10.34
N ASP A 119 -17.76 9.91 -11.38
CA ASP A 119 -17.53 11.35 -11.27
C ASP A 119 -18.83 12.07 -10.90
N LYS A 120 -18.81 12.83 -9.81
CA LYS A 120 -19.93 13.65 -9.31
C LYS A 120 -19.68 15.15 -9.45
N GLY A 121 -18.73 15.55 -10.29
CA GLY A 121 -18.43 16.94 -10.61
C GLY A 121 -17.56 17.70 -9.61
N GLY A 122 -17.16 17.07 -8.50
CA GLY A 122 -16.28 17.69 -7.50
C GLY A 122 -15.61 16.64 -6.61
N TYR A 123 -16.05 15.39 -6.76
CA TYR A 123 -15.51 14.22 -6.10
C TYR A 123 -15.86 12.96 -6.89
N TYR A 124 -15.18 11.87 -6.60
CA TYR A 124 -15.53 10.55 -7.12
C TYR A 124 -16.23 9.72 -6.06
N LEU A 125 -17.33 9.08 -6.44
CA LEU A 125 -18.00 8.07 -5.61
C LEU A 125 -17.48 6.67 -6.02
N LEU A 126 -16.70 6.05 -5.11
CA LEU A 126 -16.22 4.69 -5.28
C LEU A 126 -17.22 3.69 -4.70
N ASN A 127 -17.62 2.69 -5.49
CA ASN A 127 -18.58 1.68 -5.06
C ASN A 127 -18.13 0.28 -5.47
N GLY A 128 -17.88 -0.56 -4.47
CA GLY A 128 -17.41 -1.94 -4.63
C GLY A 128 -16.51 -2.37 -3.47
N SER A 129 -15.84 -3.51 -3.61
CA SER A 129 -14.95 -4.05 -2.58
C SER A 129 -13.67 -4.58 -3.17
N LYS A 130 -12.60 -4.54 -2.38
CA LYS A 130 -11.29 -5.14 -2.68
C LYS A 130 -11.03 -6.30 -1.74
N MET A 131 -10.19 -7.25 -2.16
CA MET A 131 -9.86 -8.44 -1.38
C MET A 131 -8.39 -8.81 -1.53
N TRP A 132 -7.85 -9.52 -0.55
CA TRP A 132 -6.45 -9.97 -0.52
C TRP A 132 -5.44 -8.81 -0.42
N ILE A 133 -5.77 -7.79 0.36
CA ILE A 133 -4.97 -6.57 0.46
C ILE A 133 -4.01 -6.67 1.64
N THR A 134 -2.75 -6.92 1.34
CA THR A 134 -1.66 -6.90 2.34
C THR A 134 -1.63 -5.53 3.03
N ASN A 135 -1.53 -5.52 4.35
CA ASN A 135 -1.65 -4.36 5.24
C ASN A 135 -3.03 -3.67 5.23
N GLY A 136 -4.01 -4.14 4.43
CA GLY A 136 -5.30 -3.47 4.25
C GLY A 136 -6.01 -3.09 5.56
N PRO A 137 -6.13 -4.02 6.53
CA PRO A 137 -6.78 -3.73 7.82
C PRO A 137 -6.09 -2.66 8.66
N ASP A 138 -4.77 -2.52 8.52
CA ASP A 138 -3.94 -1.63 9.33
C ASP A 138 -3.58 -0.33 8.60
N ALA A 139 -3.85 -0.26 7.29
CA ALA A 139 -3.42 0.85 6.43
C ALA A 139 -4.12 2.17 6.74
N ASP A 140 -3.34 3.23 6.85
CA ASP A 140 -3.80 4.62 6.94
C ASP A 140 -3.98 5.24 5.55
N THR A 141 -3.24 4.76 4.56
CA THR A 141 -3.31 5.22 3.17
C THR A 141 -3.31 4.02 2.22
N LEU A 142 -4.28 3.96 1.33
CA LEU A 142 -4.38 2.91 0.32
C LEU A 142 -4.33 3.51 -1.09
N VAL A 143 -3.54 2.91 -1.97
CA VAL A 143 -3.65 3.12 -3.41
C VAL A 143 -4.70 2.16 -3.95
N VAL A 144 -5.86 2.68 -4.34
CA VAL A 144 -7.02 1.88 -4.78
C VAL A 144 -7.26 2.07 -6.26
N TYR A 145 -7.31 0.97 -7.01
CA TYR A 145 -7.64 1.00 -8.44
C TYR A 145 -9.13 0.80 -8.66
N ALA A 146 -9.74 1.66 -9.46
CA ALA A 146 -11.16 1.62 -9.82
C ALA A 146 -11.39 2.00 -11.28
N LYS A 147 -12.50 1.54 -11.85
CA LYS A 147 -12.90 1.92 -13.21
C LYS A 147 -13.60 3.27 -13.21
N THR A 148 -13.01 4.23 -13.90
CA THR A 148 -13.61 5.52 -14.22
C THR A 148 -14.35 5.48 -15.55
N GLU A 149 -13.80 4.76 -16.54
CA GLU A 149 -14.32 4.61 -17.90
C GLU A 149 -14.31 3.12 -18.29
N PRO A 150 -15.31 2.32 -17.84
CA PRO A 150 -15.31 0.86 -18.02
C PRO A 150 -15.19 0.40 -19.47
N GLU A 151 -15.71 1.19 -20.42
CA GLU A 151 -15.71 0.92 -21.84
C GLU A 151 -14.31 0.97 -22.47
N LEU A 152 -13.34 1.65 -21.82
CA LEU A 152 -11.96 1.76 -22.27
C LEU A 152 -11.08 0.59 -21.79
N GLY A 153 -11.65 -0.40 -21.08
CA GLY A 153 -10.91 -1.56 -20.56
C GLY A 153 -9.79 -1.14 -19.59
N ALA A 154 -8.55 -1.55 -19.86
CA ALA A 154 -7.40 -1.21 -19.04
C ALA A 154 -7.11 0.30 -18.97
N ARG A 155 -7.39 1.04 -20.03
CA ARG A 155 -7.16 2.48 -20.10
C ARG A 155 -8.17 3.29 -19.29
N GLY A 156 -9.30 2.68 -18.95
CA GLY A 156 -10.34 3.29 -18.13
C GLY A 156 -10.19 3.04 -16.62
N VAL A 157 -8.99 2.61 -16.17
CA VAL A 157 -8.69 2.37 -14.77
C VAL A 157 -7.88 3.52 -14.20
N THR A 158 -8.31 4.04 -13.05
CA THR A 158 -7.66 5.15 -12.34
C THR A 158 -7.25 4.70 -10.94
N ALA A 159 -6.11 5.20 -10.45
CA ALA A 159 -5.65 5.01 -9.09
C ALA A 159 -6.11 6.17 -8.19
N PHE A 160 -6.70 5.83 -7.05
CA PHE A 160 -7.17 6.76 -6.04
C PHE A 160 -6.39 6.59 -4.74
N LEU A 161 -6.13 7.67 -4.02
CA LEU A 161 -5.59 7.63 -2.67
C LEU A 161 -6.76 7.70 -1.68
N ILE A 162 -6.95 6.62 -0.93
CA ILE A 162 -7.99 6.49 0.08
C ILE A 162 -7.35 6.55 1.45
N GLU A 163 -7.89 7.40 2.31
CA GLU A 163 -7.45 7.56 3.69
C GLU A 163 -8.35 6.77 4.65
N LYS A 164 -7.76 6.25 5.70
CA LYS A 164 -8.50 5.65 6.80
C LYS A 164 -9.48 6.68 7.39
N GLY A 165 -10.72 6.25 7.58
CA GLY A 165 -11.77 7.12 8.11
C GLY A 165 -12.52 7.97 7.07
N MET A 166 -12.20 7.88 5.78
CA MET A 166 -13.04 8.50 4.76
C MET A 166 -14.48 7.98 4.82
N PRO A 167 -15.51 8.84 4.63
CA PRO A 167 -16.90 8.41 4.64
C PRO A 167 -17.19 7.27 3.68
N GLY A 168 -17.84 6.21 4.16
CA GLY A 168 -18.18 5.03 3.37
C GLY A 168 -17.04 4.02 3.20
N PHE A 169 -15.82 4.30 3.63
CA PHE A 169 -14.74 3.32 3.66
C PHE A 169 -14.78 2.50 4.95
N SER A 170 -14.78 1.18 4.81
CA SER A 170 -14.74 0.26 5.96
C SER A 170 -13.90 -0.98 5.63
N ILE A 171 -13.36 -1.59 6.69
CA ILE A 171 -12.68 -2.87 6.63
C ILE A 171 -13.72 -3.94 6.97
N ALA A 172 -13.96 -4.84 6.02
CA ALA A 172 -14.98 -5.89 6.19
C ALA A 172 -14.46 -7.06 7.04
N GLN A 173 -13.19 -7.48 6.80
CA GLN A 173 -12.64 -8.67 7.43
C GLN A 173 -11.10 -8.64 7.42
N LYS A 174 -10.49 -9.07 8.52
CA LYS A 174 -9.11 -9.54 8.55
C LYS A 174 -9.14 -11.05 8.30
N LEU A 175 -8.43 -11.49 7.25
CA LEU A 175 -8.42 -12.91 6.88
C LEU A 175 -7.47 -13.67 7.80
N ASP A 176 -7.96 -14.78 8.34
CA ASP A 176 -7.16 -15.79 9.01
C ASP A 176 -6.67 -16.80 7.95
N LYS A 177 -5.38 -17.02 7.88
CA LYS A 177 -4.73 -17.89 6.89
C LYS A 177 -3.75 -18.83 7.55
N LEU A 178 -3.55 -19.99 6.90
CA LEU A 178 -2.57 -20.99 7.28
C LEU A 178 -1.14 -20.52 7.03
#